data_fbaf8ce1b3e59b865af097072edf006e
#
_entry.id   fbaf8ce1b3e59b865af097072edf006e
#
_cell.length_a   1.000
_cell.length_b   1.000
_cell.length_c   1.000
_cell.angle_alpha   90.00
_cell.angle_beta   90.00
_cell.angle_gamma   90.00
#
_symmetry.space_group_name_H-M   'P 1'
#
loop_
_entity.id
_entity.type
_entity.pdbx_description
1 polymer ?
#
loop_
_entity_poly.entity_id
_entity_poly.type
_entity_poly.pdbx_seq_one_letter_code
_entity_poly.pdbx_strand_id
1 'polypeptide(L)'
;MRTDDALQLFDSLDEVDTGFMLGAWSGRGFPTGHPLDGALEAYGWHGKRFDSEEHVHPLLFGSGDRTFPVRPALPWRCMPLLERWPALKSGAVARGVRMLLPLLATRGSRARLRMMGFRGRTSAAMLYDDIPVQDVFRRMDAQTVLGLMDGKGMAQPFFFLLRRER
;
A
#
# COMPACT_ATOMS: atom_id res chain seq x y z
N MET A 1 -9.72 12.98 8.48
CA MET A 1 -10.54 13.05 7.24
C MET A 1 -11.48 11.84 7.26
N ARG A 2 -12.70 11.93 6.77
CA ARG A 2 -13.59 10.77 6.63
C ARG A 2 -13.31 10.06 5.31
N THR A 3 -13.72 8.79 5.22
CA THR A 3 -13.57 8.00 3.97
C THR A 3 -14.22 8.67 2.77
N ASP A 4 -15.42 9.23 2.94
CA ASP A 4 -16.13 9.94 1.85
C ASP A 4 -15.36 11.16 1.34
N ASP A 5 -14.76 11.93 2.25
CA ASP A 5 -13.94 13.11 1.88
C ASP A 5 -12.68 12.66 1.12
N ALA A 6 -12.07 11.54 1.53
CA ALA A 6 -10.90 10.97 0.86
C ALA A 6 -11.25 10.42 -0.53
N LEU A 7 -12.45 9.84 -0.69
CA LEU A 7 -12.96 9.41 -1.99
C LEU A 7 -13.19 10.60 -2.93
N GLN A 8 -13.80 11.69 -2.44
CA GLN A 8 -13.99 12.92 -3.22
C GLN A 8 -12.65 13.52 -3.64
N LEU A 9 -11.67 13.57 -2.72
CA LEU A 9 -10.32 14.00 -3.05
C LEU A 9 -9.73 13.11 -4.15
N PHE A 10 -9.76 11.79 -3.98
CA PHE A 10 -9.23 10.82 -4.93
C PHE A 10 -9.87 10.99 -6.33
N ASP A 11 -11.18 11.20 -6.41
CA ASP A 11 -11.91 11.39 -7.65
C ASP A 11 -11.56 12.73 -8.35
N SER A 12 -11.12 13.74 -7.60
CA SER A 12 -10.72 15.04 -8.12
C SER A 12 -9.30 15.08 -8.68
N LEU A 13 -8.46 14.10 -8.31
CA LEU A 13 -7.05 14.07 -8.71
C LEU A 13 -6.87 13.50 -10.12
N ASP A 14 -5.78 13.93 -10.78
CA ASP A 14 -5.40 13.46 -12.11
C ASP A 14 -4.99 11.98 -12.10
N GLU A 15 -5.18 11.33 -13.25
CA GLU A 15 -4.70 9.98 -13.52
C GLU A 15 -3.17 9.95 -13.63
N VAL A 16 -2.61 8.76 -13.42
CA VAL A 16 -1.22 8.44 -13.73
C VAL A 16 -1.16 7.23 -14.63
N ASP A 17 -0.17 7.18 -15.51
CA ASP A 17 0.12 5.99 -16.30
C ASP A 17 1.09 5.04 -15.57
N THR A 18 1.30 3.87 -16.15
CA THR A 18 2.22 2.87 -15.60
C THR A 18 3.66 3.37 -15.58
N GLY A 19 4.08 4.12 -16.61
CA GLY A 19 5.42 4.71 -16.70
C GLY A 19 5.71 5.71 -15.58
N PHE A 20 4.69 6.51 -15.20
CA PHE A 20 4.80 7.41 -14.05
C PHE A 20 5.08 6.66 -12.75
N MET A 21 4.54 5.47 -12.59
CA MET A 21 4.70 4.70 -11.34
C MET A 21 6.05 3.99 -11.21
N LEU A 22 6.83 3.82 -12.27
CA LEU A 22 8.12 3.13 -12.19
C LEU A 22 9.09 3.81 -11.22
N GLY A 23 9.86 3.00 -10.48
CA GLY A 23 10.84 3.44 -9.50
C GLY A 23 10.50 3.06 -8.06
N ALA A 24 11.24 3.64 -7.12
CA ALA A 24 11.06 3.44 -5.69
C ALA A 24 10.21 4.55 -5.08
N TRP A 25 9.37 4.18 -4.13
CA TRP A 25 8.41 5.06 -3.48
C TRP A 25 8.35 4.81 -1.99
N SER A 26 8.64 5.83 -1.20
CA SER A 26 8.39 5.80 0.24
C SER A 26 6.89 6.02 0.51
N GLY A 27 6.37 5.32 1.50
CA GLY A 27 4.95 5.29 1.78
C GLY A 27 4.59 5.72 3.19
N ARG A 28 3.37 6.23 3.34
CA ARG A 28 2.73 6.48 4.65
C ARG A 28 1.22 6.33 4.55
N GLY A 29 0.57 6.01 5.65
CA GLY A 29 -0.88 6.00 5.74
C GLY A 29 -1.49 7.38 5.47
N PHE A 30 -2.73 7.38 4.99
CA PHE A 30 -3.56 8.57 4.85
C PHE A 30 -4.82 8.35 5.70
N PRO A 31 -4.85 8.84 6.96
CA PRO A 31 -5.87 8.48 7.94
C PRO A 31 -7.27 8.95 7.53
N THR A 32 -8.20 8.00 7.48
CA THR A 32 -9.61 8.23 7.14
C THR A 32 -10.60 7.70 8.19
N GLY A 33 -10.09 7.22 9.34
CA GLY A 33 -10.85 6.48 10.33
C GLY A 33 -10.96 4.98 9.99
N HIS A 34 -10.13 4.51 9.05
CA HIS A 34 -10.07 3.08 8.72
C HIS A 34 -9.46 2.28 9.87
N PRO A 35 -9.96 1.05 10.17
CA PRO A 35 -9.40 0.20 11.24
C PRO A 35 -7.89 -0.07 11.09
N LEU A 36 -7.34 -0.02 9.88
CA LEU A 36 -5.91 -0.21 9.61
C LEU A 36 -5.08 1.07 9.74
N ASP A 37 -5.67 2.23 10.02
CA ASP A 37 -4.91 3.46 10.22
C ASP A 37 -3.83 3.29 11.28
N GLY A 38 -2.62 3.75 10.98
CA GLY A 38 -1.43 3.59 11.82
C GLY A 38 -0.76 2.21 11.76
N ALA A 39 -1.36 1.21 11.10
CA ALA A 39 -0.74 -0.12 10.99
C ALA A 39 0.54 -0.11 10.16
N LEU A 40 0.56 0.63 9.06
CA LEU A 40 1.73 0.72 8.18
C LEU A 40 2.94 1.27 8.94
N GLU A 41 2.76 2.35 9.69
CA GLU A 41 3.79 2.98 10.53
C GLU A 41 4.21 2.07 11.69
N ALA A 42 3.23 1.47 12.37
CA ALA A 42 3.49 0.58 13.49
C ALA A 42 4.41 -0.58 13.11
N TYR A 43 4.20 -1.17 11.93
CA TYR A 43 5.01 -2.30 11.46
C TYR A 43 6.24 -1.90 10.66
N GLY A 44 6.47 -0.60 10.41
CA GLY A 44 7.64 -0.09 9.71
C GLY A 44 7.60 -0.35 8.20
N TRP A 45 6.41 -0.21 7.62
CA TRP A 45 6.28 -0.22 6.17
C TRP A 45 7.03 0.97 5.57
N HIS A 46 7.92 0.67 4.61
CA HIS A 46 8.72 1.67 3.92
C HIS A 46 7.99 2.23 2.69
N GLY A 47 7.38 1.34 1.92
CA GLY A 47 6.71 1.74 0.68
C GLY A 47 6.62 0.62 -0.34
N LYS A 48 6.76 1.00 -1.61
CA LYS A 48 6.64 0.11 -2.77
C LYS A 48 7.76 0.35 -3.77
N ARG A 49 8.08 -0.67 -4.59
CA ARG A 49 9.02 -0.53 -5.71
C ARG A 49 8.44 -1.17 -6.96
N PHE A 50 8.50 -0.42 -8.04
CA PHE A 50 8.00 -0.81 -9.36
C PHE A 50 9.19 -0.87 -10.32
N ASP A 51 9.78 -2.05 -10.48
CA ASP A 51 10.95 -2.25 -11.35
C ASP A 51 10.53 -2.30 -12.83
N SER A 52 9.33 -2.81 -13.10
CA SER A 52 8.64 -2.80 -14.40
C SER A 52 7.15 -3.05 -14.19
N GLU A 53 6.37 -3.08 -15.28
CA GLU A 53 4.94 -3.44 -15.20
C GLU A 53 4.70 -4.86 -14.69
N GLU A 54 5.63 -5.79 -14.92
CA GLU A 54 5.53 -7.18 -14.48
C GLU A 54 6.25 -7.47 -13.15
N HIS A 55 7.13 -6.57 -12.70
CA HIS A 55 7.95 -6.79 -11.51
C HIS A 55 7.72 -5.67 -10.50
N VAL A 56 6.82 -5.94 -9.56
CA VAL A 56 6.45 -4.99 -8.51
C VAL A 56 6.60 -5.62 -7.13
N HIS A 57 7.19 -4.86 -6.21
CA HIS A 57 7.34 -5.21 -4.80
C HIS A 57 6.35 -4.36 -3.98
N PRO A 58 5.16 -4.90 -3.65
CA PRO A 58 4.06 -4.14 -3.06
C PRO A 58 4.29 -3.76 -1.60
N LEU A 59 5.08 -4.54 -0.88
CA LEU A 59 5.31 -4.37 0.55
C LEU A 59 6.81 -4.39 0.85
N LEU A 60 7.42 -3.21 0.94
CA LEU A 60 8.78 -3.03 1.43
C LEU A 60 8.73 -2.64 2.91
N PHE A 61 9.53 -3.31 3.74
CA PHE A 61 9.71 -3.01 5.15
C PHE A 61 11.17 -2.69 5.44
N GLY A 62 11.41 -1.96 6.53
CA GLY A 62 12.75 -1.53 6.92
C GLY A 62 12.93 -0.01 6.80
N SER A 63 14.17 0.45 6.76
CA SER A 63 14.50 1.87 6.64
C SER A 63 15.81 2.09 5.90
N GLY A 64 15.90 3.17 5.12
CA GLY A 64 17.07 3.51 4.31
C GLY A 64 17.48 2.36 3.41
N ASP A 65 18.78 2.04 3.36
CA ASP A 65 19.34 1.00 2.49
C ASP A 65 19.00 -0.45 2.92
N ARG A 66 18.35 -0.61 4.06
CA ARG A 66 17.99 -1.92 4.61
C ARG A 66 16.51 -2.22 4.46
N THR A 67 15.97 -2.00 3.27
CA THR A 67 14.61 -2.41 2.95
C THR A 67 14.58 -3.81 2.36
N PHE A 68 13.53 -4.56 2.65
CA PHE A 68 13.32 -5.91 2.11
C PHE A 68 11.84 -6.11 1.75
N PRO A 69 11.55 -6.80 0.64
CA PRO A 69 10.18 -7.10 0.26
C PRO A 69 9.63 -8.26 1.08
N VAL A 70 8.35 -8.15 1.45
CA VAL A 70 7.60 -9.17 2.20
C VAL A 70 6.46 -9.71 1.34
N ARG A 71 6.20 -11.03 1.48
CA ARG A 71 5.09 -11.69 0.80
C ARG A 71 3.74 -11.20 1.38
N PRO A 72 2.79 -10.69 0.55
CA PRO A 72 1.53 -10.09 1.03
C PRO A 72 0.55 -11.06 1.68
N ALA A 73 0.58 -12.34 1.31
CA ALA A 73 -0.45 -13.31 1.70
C ALA A 73 -0.67 -13.45 3.22
N LEU A 74 0.41 -13.44 4.02
CA LEU A 74 0.28 -13.55 5.47
C LEU A 74 -0.23 -12.25 6.12
N PRO A 75 0.34 -11.07 5.85
CA PRO A 75 -0.25 -9.82 6.31
C PRO A 75 -1.73 -9.68 5.95
N TRP A 76 -2.12 -10.04 4.74
CA TRP A 76 -3.52 -10.03 4.30
C TRP A 76 -4.42 -10.92 5.17
N ARG A 77 -3.99 -12.15 5.46
CA ARG A 77 -4.75 -13.07 6.32
C ARG A 77 -4.90 -12.58 7.75
N CYS A 78 -3.99 -11.75 8.22
CA CYS A 78 -4.02 -11.16 9.55
C CYS A 78 -4.85 -9.86 9.64
N MET A 79 -5.28 -9.29 8.50
CA MET A 79 -6.02 -8.02 8.49
C MET A 79 -7.29 -8.02 9.35
N PRO A 80 -8.17 -9.04 9.28
CA PRO A 80 -9.37 -9.06 10.13
C PRO A 80 -9.04 -9.05 11.63
N LEU A 81 -7.88 -9.61 11.99
CA LEU A 81 -7.40 -9.60 13.38
C LEU A 81 -6.95 -8.20 13.79
N LEU A 82 -6.25 -7.49 12.91
CA LEU A 82 -5.83 -6.10 13.15
C LEU A 82 -7.01 -5.13 13.26
N GLU A 83 -8.06 -5.35 12.47
CA GLU A 83 -9.30 -4.57 12.53
C GLU A 83 -10.02 -4.78 13.86
N ARG A 84 -10.07 -6.03 14.34
CA ARG A 84 -10.77 -6.40 15.58
C ARG A 84 -9.99 -6.04 16.85
N TRP A 85 -8.64 -6.01 16.78
CA TRP A 85 -7.74 -5.87 17.94
C TRP A 85 -6.76 -4.72 17.74
N PRO A 86 -7.17 -3.45 17.95
CA PRO A 86 -6.28 -2.30 17.79
C PRO A 86 -5.00 -2.37 18.63
N ALA A 87 -5.03 -3.11 19.75
CA ALA A 87 -3.85 -3.33 20.60
C ALA A 87 -2.69 -4.02 19.87
N LEU A 88 -2.95 -4.75 18.78
CA LEU A 88 -1.90 -5.36 17.95
C LEU A 88 -1.02 -4.32 17.27
N LYS A 89 -1.50 -3.09 17.10
CA LYS A 89 -0.73 -1.94 16.60
C LYS A 89 0.08 -1.25 17.71
N SER A 90 -0.02 -1.71 18.95
CA SER A 90 0.72 -1.13 20.09
C SER A 90 2.24 -1.35 19.95
N GLY A 91 3.02 -0.42 20.52
CA GLY A 91 4.47 -0.38 20.33
C GLY A 91 5.22 -1.67 20.70
N ALA A 92 4.78 -2.41 21.73
CA ALA A 92 5.41 -3.66 22.14
C ALA A 92 5.15 -4.79 21.14
N VAL A 93 3.89 -4.98 20.74
CA VAL A 93 3.49 -6.01 19.77
C VAL A 93 4.06 -5.71 18.39
N ALA A 94 3.94 -4.46 17.94
CA ALA A 94 4.47 -4.03 16.66
C ALA A 94 5.99 -4.23 16.58
N ARG A 95 6.72 -3.99 17.68
CA ARG A 95 8.17 -4.26 17.75
C ARG A 95 8.47 -5.74 17.58
N GLY A 96 7.74 -6.64 18.24
CA GLY A 96 7.87 -8.08 18.08
C GLY A 96 7.60 -8.53 16.64
N VAL A 97 6.53 -8.04 16.03
CA VAL A 97 6.19 -8.33 14.61
C VAL A 97 7.32 -7.86 13.68
N ARG A 98 7.84 -6.63 13.86
CA ARG A 98 8.97 -6.10 13.07
C ARG A 98 10.20 -7.02 13.11
N MET A 99 10.49 -7.64 14.24
CA MET A 99 11.62 -8.57 14.37
C MET A 99 11.39 -9.86 13.57
N LEU A 100 10.13 -10.25 13.35
CA LEU A 100 9.78 -11.47 12.62
C LEU A 100 9.55 -11.23 11.13
N LEU A 101 9.29 -9.99 10.70
CA LEU A 101 9.05 -9.66 9.29
C LEU A 101 10.15 -10.14 8.32
N PRO A 102 11.46 -10.09 8.66
CA PRO A 102 12.52 -10.62 7.80
C PRO A 102 12.38 -12.10 7.47
N LEU A 103 11.71 -12.89 8.32
CA LEU A 103 11.42 -14.32 8.04
C LEU A 103 10.41 -14.50 6.90
N LEU A 104 9.64 -13.47 6.59
CA LEU A 104 8.64 -13.44 5.50
C LEU A 104 9.21 -12.78 4.24
N ALA A 105 10.50 -12.45 4.24
CA ALA A 105 11.14 -11.81 3.09
C ALA A 105 11.05 -12.69 1.84
N THR A 106 10.86 -12.05 0.69
CA THR A 106 10.82 -12.69 -0.62
C THR A 106 11.73 -11.98 -1.60
N ARG A 107 12.32 -12.72 -2.53
CA ARG A 107 13.12 -12.13 -3.62
C ARG A 107 12.29 -11.87 -4.88
N GLY A 108 11.18 -12.58 -5.05
CA GLY A 108 10.32 -12.44 -6.22
C GLY A 108 9.35 -11.28 -6.10
N SER A 109 8.97 -10.70 -7.24
CA SER A 109 7.85 -9.78 -7.33
C SER A 109 6.56 -10.46 -6.87
N ARG A 110 5.59 -9.66 -6.37
CA ARG A 110 4.31 -10.16 -5.84
C ARG A 110 3.13 -9.33 -6.32
N ALA A 111 3.37 -8.51 -7.34
CA ALA A 111 2.34 -7.69 -7.95
C ALA A 111 2.77 -7.28 -9.35
N ARG A 112 1.83 -6.75 -10.12
CA ARG A 112 2.04 -6.20 -11.46
C ARG A 112 1.28 -4.90 -11.61
N LEU A 113 1.72 -4.07 -12.56
CA LEU A 113 1.10 -2.78 -12.88
C LEU A 113 0.25 -2.91 -14.15
N ARG A 114 -0.93 -2.27 -14.13
CA ARG A 114 -1.82 -2.19 -15.31
C ARG A 114 -2.56 -0.87 -15.31
N MET A 115 -2.98 -0.42 -16.48
CA MET A 115 -4.00 0.62 -16.58
C MET A 115 -5.37 0.00 -16.32
N MET A 116 -6.12 0.56 -15.40
CA MET A 116 -7.42 0.03 -14.99
C MET A 116 -8.48 1.13 -14.86
N GLY A 117 -9.68 0.84 -15.37
CA GLY A 117 -10.84 1.67 -15.15
C GLY A 117 -11.36 1.51 -13.72
N PHE A 118 -11.35 2.58 -12.94
CA PHE A 118 -11.84 2.60 -11.57
C PHE A 118 -12.47 3.96 -11.24
N ARG A 119 -13.69 3.96 -10.68
CA ARG A 119 -14.44 5.17 -10.34
C ARG A 119 -14.54 6.19 -11.49
N GLY A 120 -14.87 5.69 -12.69
CA GLY A 120 -15.11 6.52 -13.88
C GLY A 120 -13.85 7.05 -14.59
N ARG A 121 -12.65 6.69 -14.16
CA ARG A 121 -11.39 7.11 -14.78
C ARG A 121 -10.44 5.94 -14.94
N THR A 122 -9.55 6.00 -15.94
CA THR A 122 -8.51 4.98 -16.18
C THR A 122 -7.17 5.49 -15.64
N SER A 123 -6.58 4.75 -14.72
CA SER A 123 -5.29 5.11 -14.11
C SER A 123 -4.46 3.86 -13.83
N ALA A 124 -3.17 4.04 -13.54
CA ALA A 124 -2.33 2.94 -13.11
C ALA A 124 -2.87 2.30 -11.83
N ALA A 125 -2.89 0.99 -11.83
CA ALA A 125 -3.27 0.17 -10.69
C ALA A 125 -2.25 -0.95 -10.51
N MET A 126 -1.93 -1.24 -9.26
CA MET A 126 -1.13 -2.39 -8.88
C MET A 126 -2.06 -3.52 -8.45
N LEU A 127 -1.93 -4.65 -9.12
CA LEU A 127 -2.68 -5.86 -8.81
C LEU A 127 -1.76 -6.83 -8.09
N TYR A 128 -2.18 -7.28 -6.91
CA TYR A 128 -1.44 -8.30 -6.17
C TYR A 128 -1.60 -9.68 -6.83
N ASP A 129 -0.53 -10.48 -6.84
CA ASP A 129 -0.56 -11.81 -7.45
C ASP A 129 -1.14 -12.88 -6.51
N ASP A 130 -0.90 -12.74 -5.21
CA ASP A 130 -1.21 -13.77 -4.21
C ASP A 130 -2.52 -13.50 -3.43
N ILE A 131 -3.13 -12.32 -3.57
CA ILE A 131 -4.30 -11.87 -2.78
C ILE A 131 -5.28 -11.08 -3.64
N PRO A 132 -6.57 -11.08 -3.32
CA PRO A 132 -7.60 -10.39 -4.08
C PRO A 132 -7.64 -8.88 -3.74
N VAL A 133 -6.55 -8.19 -3.99
CA VAL A 133 -6.36 -6.76 -3.67
C VAL A 133 -5.78 -6.03 -4.86
N GLN A 134 -6.15 -4.78 -4.98
CA GLN A 134 -5.62 -3.83 -5.95
C GLN A 134 -5.39 -2.48 -5.26
N ASP A 135 -4.35 -1.78 -5.70
CA ASP A 135 -4.09 -0.39 -5.30
C ASP A 135 -4.19 0.50 -6.55
N VAL A 136 -5.10 1.45 -6.55
CA VAL A 136 -5.26 2.41 -7.65
C VAL A 136 -4.63 3.73 -7.27
N PHE A 137 -3.93 4.38 -8.22
CA PHE A 137 -3.16 5.58 -7.95
C PHE A 137 -3.75 6.81 -8.63
N ARG A 138 -3.67 7.98 -7.97
CA ARG A 138 -3.97 9.30 -8.51
C ARG A 138 -2.85 10.28 -8.16
N ARG A 139 -2.55 11.20 -9.06
CA ARG A 139 -1.45 12.15 -8.92
C ARG A 139 -1.87 13.32 -8.03
N MET A 140 -1.15 13.51 -6.92
CA MET A 140 -1.27 14.72 -6.09
C MET A 140 -0.32 15.83 -6.57
N ASP A 141 0.90 15.45 -6.95
CA ASP A 141 1.90 16.35 -7.52
C ASP A 141 2.92 15.56 -8.37
N ALA A 142 4.01 16.19 -8.80
CA ALA A 142 5.05 15.56 -9.63
C ALA A 142 5.80 14.40 -8.96
N GLN A 143 5.73 14.29 -7.62
CA GLN A 143 6.49 13.32 -6.83
C GLN A 143 5.60 12.51 -5.87
N THR A 144 4.29 12.79 -5.82
CA THR A 144 3.38 12.20 -4.82
C THR A 144 2.12 11.66 -5.47
N VAL A 145 1.73 10.46 -5.10
CA VAL A 145 0.43 9.89 -5.47
C VAL A 145 -0.37 9.53 -4.22
N LEU A 146 -1.69 9.66 -4.33
CA LEU A 146 -2.65 9.07 -3.41
C LEU A 146 -3.00 7.68 -3.93
N GLY A 147 -2.74 6.66 -3.11
CA GLY A 147 -3.11 5.28 -3.35
C GLY A 147 -4.40 4.93 -2.62
N LEU A 148 -5.28 4.23 -3.31
CA LEU A 148 -6.51 3.65 -2.78
C LEU A 148 -6.40 2.14 -2.89
N MET A 149 -6.32 1.44 -1.75
CA MET A 149 -6.36 0.00 -1.68
C MET A 149 -7.82 -0.48 -1.59
N ASP A 150 -8.20 -1.31 -2.53
CA ASP A 150 -9.49 -2.00 -2.58
C ASP A 150 -9.27 -3.50 -2.61
N GLY A 151 -10.01 -4.25 -1.82
CA GLY A 151 -9.86 -5.69 -1.71
C GLY A 151 -11.17 -6.40 -1.50
N LYS A 152 -11.25 -7.61 -1.97
CA LYS A 152 -12.44 -8.45 -1.79
C LYS A 152 -12.76 -8.61 -0.30
N GLY A 153 -13.96 -8.19 0.10
CA GLY A 153 -14.44 -8.29 1.48
C GLY A 153 -14.09 -7.10 2.37
N MET A 154 -13.37 -6.09 1.87
CA MET A 154 -13.19 -4.83 2.59
C MET A 154 -14.48 -4.02 2.60
N ALA A 155 -14.88 -3.53 3.77
CA ALA A 155 -16.08 -2.71 3.94
C ALA A 155 -15.88 -1.28 3.42
N GLN A 156 -14.65 -0.81 3.43
CA GLN A 156 -14.25 0.52 2.94
C GLN A 156 -12.80 0.47 2.41
N PRO A 157 -12.43 1.33 1.46
CA PRO A 157 -11.07 1.37 0.94
C PRO A 157 -10.10 1.92 2.00
N PHE A 158 -8.85 1.48 1.91
CA PHE A 158 -7.76 2.00 2.71
C PHE A 158 -6.90 2.96 1.88
N PHE A 159 -6.59 4.13 2.43
CA PHE A 159 -5.82 5.16 1.74
C PHE A 159 -4.39 5.27 2.26
N PHE A 160 -3.46 5.56 1.34
CA PHE A 160 -2.07 5.80 1.65
C PHE A 160 -1.44 6.78 0.65
N LEU A 161 -0.35 7.39 1.03
CA LEU A 161 0.46 8.25 0.16
C LEU A 161 1.74 7.53 -0.23
N LEU A 162 2.15 7.70 -1.49
CA LEU A 162 3.48 7.32 -1.94
C LEU A 162 4.20 8.58 -2.42
N ARG A 163 5.45 8.75 -1.99
CA ARG A 163 6.35 9.79 -2.45
C ARG A 163 7.55 9.15 -3.13
N ARG A 164 7.87 9.62 -4.35
CA ARG A 164 9.00 9.12 -5.13
C ARG A 164 10.31 9.32 -4.38
N GLU A 165 11.12 8.29 -4.32
CA GLU A 165 12.49 8.36 -3.83
C GLU A 165 13.43 8.83 -4.92
N ARG A 166 14.52 9.51 -4.52
CA ARG A 166 15.54 10.02 -5.43
C ARG A 166 16.58 8.97 -5.74
#